data_8118cb61d04ca77cb463edc25364b6ed
#
_entry.id   8118cb61d04ca77cb463edc25364b6ed
#
_cell.length_a   1.000
_cell.length_b   1.000
_cell.length_c   1.000
_cell.angle_alpha   90.00
_cell.angle_beta   90.00
_cell.angle_gamma   90.00
#
_symmetry.space_group_name_H-M   'P 1'
#
loop_
_entity.id
_entity.type
_entity.pdbx_description
1 polymer ?
#
loop_
_entity_poly.entity_id
_entity_poly.type
_entity_poly.pdbx_seq_one_letter_code
_entity_poly.pdbx_strand_id
1 'polypeptide(L)'
;RQWGSHESYVVDLIAEIFARPQYGLGFSPATTDAITAGLREHAALLETVEGRHAVMRDIVRVAAERNFRELLASQQWHSYESLYAAAASPGDPANAAALEATARQVEHHFIDTNAGFYQGALGMLGLRFIAPATARTVAVATHIVVSGYANRVRVDPSFADMEVDGPALDGSTTRWHLVAWLTYHAIAAFVEDASAPVASDA
;
A
#
# COMPACT_ATOMS: atom_id res chain seq x y z
N ARG A 1 -26.65 -29.92 8.36
CA ARG A 1 -26.08 -28.64 7.90
C ARG A 1 -24.79 -28.40 8.68
N GLN A 2 -23.71 -28.08 7.99
CA GLN A 2 -22.38 -27.89 8.59
C GLN A 2 -22.30 -26.56 9.37
N TRP A 3 -23.10 -25.56 8.98
CA TRP A 3 -23.15 -24.26 9.61
C TRP A 3 -24.52 -23.97 10.22
N GLY A 4 -24.54 -23.40 11.43
CA GLY A 4 -25.76 -23.07 12.18
C GLY A 4 -26.52 -21.87 11.60
N SER A 5 -25.82 -20.95 10.92
CA SER A 5 -26.38 -19.76 10.27
C SER A 5 -25.64 -19.43 8.97
N HIS A 6 -26.22 -18.55 8.14
CA HIS A 6 -25.56 -18.00 6.97
C HIS A 6 -24.31 -17.19 7.36
N GLU A 7 -24.37 -16.45 8.47
CA GLU A 7 -23.26 -15.65 8.99
C GLU A 7 -22.10 -16.53 9.42
N SER A 8 -22.34 -17.65 10.12
CA SER A 8 -21.29 -18.61 10.46
C SER A 8 -20.59 -19.18 9.22
N TYR A 9 -21.35 -19.45 8.16
CA TYR A 9 -20.79 -19.86 6.86
C TYR A 9 -19.90 -18.76 6.26
N VAL A 10 -20.33 -17.50 6.30
CA VAL A 10 -19.57 -16.36 5.78
C VAL A 10 -18.26 -16.16 6.55
N VAL A 11 -18.29 -16.26 7.89
CA VAL A 11 -17.08 -16.17 8.74
C VAL A 11 -16.07 -17.25 8.38
N ASP A 12 -16.51 -18.51 8.27
CA ASP A 12 -15.65 -19.64 7.92
C ASP A 12 -15.10 -19.49 6.49
N LEU A 13 -15.94 -19.04 5.54
CA LEU A 13 -15.51 -18.78 4.17
C LEU A 13 -14.45 -17.69 4.09
N ILE A 14 -14.63 -16.58 4.82
CA ILE A 14 -13.66 -15.49 4.89
C ILE A 14 -12.35 -16.01 5.49
N ALA A 15 -12.41 -16.73 6.61
CA ALA A 15 -11.21 -17.31 7.24
C ALA A 15 -10.47 -18.25 6.27
N GLU A 16 -11.18 -19.11 5.53
CA GLU A 16 -10.60 -20.02 4.52
C GLU A 16 -9.98 -19.26 3.36
N ILE A 17 -10.62 -18.20 2.87
CA ILE A 17 -10.07 -17.34 1.80
C ILE A 17 -8.74 -16.76 2.22
N PHE A 18 -8.61 -16.19 3.41
CA PHE A 18 -7.40 -15.52 3.86
C PHE A 18 -6.35 -16.46 4.49
N ALA A 19 -6.71 -17.71 4.79
CA ALA A 19 -5.75 -18.72 5.23
C ALA A 19 -4.82 -19.23 4.10
N ARG A 20 -5.12 -18.95 2.83
CA ARG A 20 -4.35 -19.45 1.69
C ARG A 20 -3.13 -18.57 1.41
N PRO A 21 -1.90 -19.12 1.37
CA PRO A 21 -0.66 -18.35 1.15
C PRO A 21 -0.60 -17.58 -0.18
N GLN A 22 -1.35 -18.02 -1.19
CA GLN A 22 -1.43 -17.35 -2.49
C GLN A 22 -2.22 -16.04 -2.49
N TYR A 23 -2.91 -15.73 -1.41
CA TYR A 23 -3.56 -14.45 -1.24
C TYR A 23 -2.53 -13.40 -0.78
N GLY A 24 -1.63 -13.03 -1.71
CA GLY A 24 -0.71 -11.95 -1.52
C GLY A 24 -1.46 -10.62 -1.44
N LEU A 25 -1.63 -10.12 -0.22
CA LEU A 25 -2.12 -8.76 0.03
C LEU A 25 -1.00 -7.71 -0.17
N GLY A 26 0.04 -8.07 -0.95
CA GLY A 26 1.14 -7.19 -1.31
C GLY A 26 1.03 -6.71 -2.76
N PHE A 27 2.10 -6.09 -3.21
CA PHE A 27 2.22 -5.67 -4.61
C PHE A 27 2.23 -6.88 -5.55
N SER A 28 1.56 -6.75 -6.70
CA SER A 28 1.59 -7.79 -7.72
C SER A 28 3.01 -8.01 -8.27
N PRO A 29 3.31 -9.20 -8.85
CA PRO A 29 4.57 -9.41 -9.55
C PRO A 29 4.83 -8.32 -10.61
N ALA A 30 3.81 -7.91 -11.37
CA ALA A 30 3.94 -6.90 -12.40
C ALA A 30 4.28 -5.50 -11.83
N THR A 31 3.74 -5.14 -10.67
CA THR A 31 4.11 -3.91 -9.95
C THR A 31 5.54 -4.00 -9.42
N THR A 32 5.93 -5.14 -8.84
CA THR A 32 7.30 -5.37 -8.33
C THR A 32 8.34 -5.35 -9.47
N ASP A 33 8.01 -5.94 -10.60
CA ASP A 33 8.87 -5.92 -11.80
C ASP A 33 9.06 -4.49 -12.34
N ALA A 34 7.99 -3.68 -12.36
CA ALA A 34 8.07 -2.28 -12.78
C ALA A 34 8.99 -1.45 -11.85
N ILE A 35 8.90 -1.66 -10.53
CA ILE A 35 9.79 -1.02 -9.55
C ILE A 35 11.24 -1.43 -9.77
N THR A 36 11.49 -2.73 -9.95
CA THR A 36 12.84 -3.27 -10.18
C THR A 36 13.43 -2.75 -11.51
N ALA A 37 12.62 -2.66 -12.55
CA ALA A 37 13.02 -2.09 -13.84
C ALA A 37 13.41 -0.62 -13.69
N GLY A 38 12.59 0.19 -13.02
CA GLY A 38 12.88 1.61 -12.77
C GLY A 38 14.18 1.81 -11.96
N LEU A 39 14.42 1.00 -10.94
CA LEU A 39 15.68 1.04 -10.19
C LEU A 39 16.91 0.75 -11.06
N ARG A 40 16.81 -0.23 -11.97
CA ARG A 40 17.91 -0.57 -12.89
C ARG A 40 18.14 0.50 -13.94
N GLU A 41 17.07 1.02 -14.53
CA GLU A 41 17.13 2.04 -15.57
C GLU A 41 17.78 3.33 -15.06
N HIS A 42 17.52 3.69 -13.80
CA HIS A 42 17.97 4.94 -13.20
C HIS A 42 19.12 4.75 -12.20
N ALA A 43 19.85 3.62 -12.27
CA ALA A 43 20.90 3.28 -11.32
C ALA A 43 21.98 4.38 -11.16
N ALA A 44 22.36 5.08 -12.25
CA ALA A 44 23.32 6.17 -12.19
C ALA A 44 22.85 7.38 -11.36
N LEU A 45 21.54 7.62 -11.26
CA LEU A 45 20.99 8.71 -10.46
C LEU A 45 21.06 8.39 -8.96
N LEU A 46 21.18 7.14 -8.57
CA LEU A 46 21.25 6.73 -7.16
C LEU A 46 22.56 7.13 -6.47
N GLU A 47 23.54 7.61 -7.22
CA GLU A 47 24.81 8.11 -6.68
C GLU A 47 24.66 9.44 -5.92
N THR A 48 23.62 10.23 -6.19
CA THR A 48 23.37 11.52 -5.56
C THR A 48 22.10 11.49 -4.69
N VAL A 49 22.05 12.35 -3.66
CA VAL A 49 20.88 12.50 -2.78
C VAL A 49 19.64 12.91 -3.58
N GLU A 50 19.79 13.92 -4.41
CA GLU A 50 18.73 14.45 -5.27
C GLU A 50 18.22 13.38 -6.25
N GLY A 51 19.15 12.61 -6.82
CA GLY A 51 18.83 11.51 -7.73
C GLY A 51 18.05 10.41 -7.06
N ARG A 52 18.39 9.99 -5.83
CA ARG A 52 17.65 8.99 -5.04
C ARG A 52 16.20 9.39 -4.82
N HIS A 53 15.97 10.65 -4.43
CA HIS A 53 14.63 11.19 -4.24
C HIS A 53 13.86 11.32 -5.57
N ALA A 54 14.54 11.69 -6.66
CA ALA A 54 13.95 11.77 -7.98
C ALA A 54 13.52 10.37 -8.49
N VAL A 55 14.38 9.36 -8.31
CA VAL A 55 14.08 7.97 -8.67
C VAL A 55 12.94 7.40 -7.81
N MET A 56 12.96 7.62 -6.49
CA MET A 56 11.85 7.23 -5.62
C MET A 56 10.53 7.82 -6.10
N ARG A 57 10.54 9.11 -6.43
CA ARG A 57 9.36 9.83 -6.91
C ARG A 57 8.80 9.22 -8.20
N ASP A 58 9.65 8.95 -9.18
CA ASP A 58 9.23 8.39 -10.47
C ASP A 58 8.72 6.96 -10.34
N ILE A 59 9.41 6.13 -9.56
CA ILE A 59 8.96 4.77 -9.24
C ILE A 59 7.59 4.77 -8.56
N VAL A 60 7.40 5.62 -7.56
CA VAL A 60 6.10 5.70 -6.86
C VAL A 60 5.01 6.20 -7.81
N ARG A 61 5.30 7.15 -8.70
CA ARG A 61 4.36 7.63 -9.71
C ARG A 61 3.79 6.49 -10.54
N VAL A 62 4.66 5.63 -11.06
CA VAL A 62 4.27 4.51 -11.94
C VAL A 62 3.67 3.35 -11.14
N ALA A 63 4.32 2.96 -10.05
CA ALA A 63 3.94 1.77 -9.30
C ALA A 63 2.65 1.96 -8.49
N ALA A 64 2.43 3.14 -7.89
CA ALA A 64 1.23 3.37 -7.10
C ALA A 64 -0.02 3.47 -7.97
N GLU A 65 0.06 4.10 -9.14
CA GLU A 65 -1.05 4.11 -10.09
C GLU A 65 -1.38 2.70 -10.57
N ARG A 66 -0.36 1.92 -10.98
CA ARG A 66 -0.54 0.54 -11.42
C ARG A 66 -1.19 -0.31 -10.32
N ASN A 67 -0.62 -0.28 -9.12
CA ASN A 67 -1.15 -1.03 -7.97
C ASN A 67 -2.60 -0.65 -7.67
N PHE A 68 -2.93 0.62 -7.73
CA PHE A 68 -4.29 1.10 -7.52
C PHE A 68 -5.28 0.53 -8.57
N ARG A 69 -4.91 0.56 -9.86
CA ARG A 69 -5.74 0.00 -10.94
C ARG A 69 -5.93 -1.52 -10.78
N GLU A 70 -4.87 -2.22 -10.38
CA GLU A 70 -4.91 -3.66 -10.07
C GLU A 70 -5.82 -3.95 -8.86
N LEU A 71 -5.77 -3.13 -7.81
CA LEU A 71 -6.64 -3.25 -6.64
C LEU A 71 -8.12 -3.07 -6.99
N LEU A 72 -8.46 -2.05 -7.78
CA LEU A 72 -9.85 -1.82 -8.21
C LEU A 72 -10.42 -3.01 -8.99
N ALA A 73 -9.58 -3.76 -9.73
CA ALA A 73 -9.97 -4.94 -10.48
C ALA A 73 -9.89 -6.24 -9.65
N SER A 74 -9.37 -6.18 -8.42
CA SER A 74 -9.05 -7.37 -7.61
C SER A 74 -10.25 -7.88 -6.83
N GLN A 75 -10.65 -9.13 -7.08
CA GLN A 75 -11.65 -9.83 -6.27
C GLN A 75 -11.18 -10.00 -4.82
N GLN A 76 -9.88 -10.17 -4.59
CA GLN A 76 -9.30 -10.29 -3.25
C GLN A 76 -9.47 -9.00 -2.46
N TRP A 77 -9.21 -7.85 -3.11
CA TRP A 77 -9.43 -6.55 -2.49
C TRP A 77 -10.89 -6.35 -2.09
N HIS A 78 -11.83 -6.71 -2.95
CA HIS A 78 -13.26 -6.65 -2.62
C HIS A 78 -13.62 -7.55 -1.44
N SER A 79 -13.04 -8.75 -1.35
CA SER A 79 -13.22 -9.66 -0.22
C SER A 79 -12.66 -9.08 1.08
N TYR A 80 -11.48 -8.46 1.02
CA TYR A 80 -10.86 -7.79 2.15
C TYR A 80 -11.72 -6.62 2.67
N GLU A 81 -12.20 -5.75 1.79
CA GLU A 81 -13.11 -4.67 2.18
C GLU A 81 -14.43 -5.17 2.76
N SER A 82 -14.96 -6.26 2.21
CA SER A 82 -16.17 -6.90 2.75
C SER A 82 -15.95 -7.45 4.16
N LEU A 83 -14.79 -8.04 4.44
CA LEU A 83 -14.40 -8.48 5.77
C LEU A 83 -14.33 -7.29 6.74
N TYR A 84 -13.74 -6.18 6.32
CA TYR A 84 -13.66 -4.96 7.14
C TYR A 84 -15.03 -4.40 7.49
N ALA A 85 -15.92 -4.31 6.50
CA ALA A 85 -17.28 -3.83 6.70
C ALA A 85 -18.06 -4.75 7.66
N ALA A 86 -17.91 -6.07 7.52
CA ALA A 86 -18.53 -7.05 8.40
C ALA A 86 -17.99 -6.98 9.83
N ALA A 87 -16.68 -6.80 10.00
CA ALA A 87 -16.05 -6.65 11.33
C ALA A 87 -16.45 -5.34 12.02
N ALA A 88 -16.63 -4.24 11.25
CA ALA A 88 -17.05 -2.94 11.79
C ALA A 88 -18.51 -2.90 12.22
N SER A 89 -19.37 -3.78 11.68
CA SER A 89 -20.80 -3.83 11.98
C SER A 89 -21.29 -5.28 11.98
N PRO A 90 -20.88 -6.11 12.95
CA PRO A 90 -21.29 -7.51 13.01
C PRO A 90 -22.81 -7.61 13.25
N GLY A 91 -23.48 -8.36 12.37
CA GLY A 91 -24.93 -8.57 12.48
C GLY A 91 -25.32 -9.45 13.67
N ASP A 92 -24.49 -10.47 13.94
CA ASP A 92 -24.66 -11.38 15.07
C ASP A 92 -23.53 -11.26 16.08
N PRO A 93 -23.82 -10.90 17.36
CA PRO A 93 -22.81 -10.83 18.39
C PRO A 93 -22.01 -12.11 18.62
N ALA A 94 -22.61 -13.29 18.33
CA ALA A 94 -21.92 -14.56 18.47
C ALA A 94 -20.75 -14.72 17.49
N ASN A 95 -20.83 -14.07 16.34
CA ASN A 95 -19.79 -14.10 15.29
C ASN A 95 -18.83 -12.90 15.36
N ALA A 96 -19.17 -11.86 16.12
CA ALA A 96 -18.40 -10.62 16.20
C ALA A 96 -16.92 -10.85 16.54
N ALA A 97 -16.65 -11.63 17.60
CA ALA A 97 -15.28 -11.89 18.05
C ALA A 97 -14.44 -12.65 17.00
N ALA A 98 -15.05 -13.59 16.27
CA ALA A 98 -14.38 -14.34 15.22
C ALA A 98 -14.07 -13.44 13.99
N LEU A 99 -15.02 -12.60 13.58
CA LEU A 99 -14.82 -11.62 12.51
C LEU A 99 -13.73 -10.62 12.84
N GLU A 100 -13.75 -10.04 14.02
CA GLU A 100 -12.73 -9.11 14.49
C GLU A 100 -11.33 -9.76 14.57
N ALA A 101 -11.25 -11.00 15.05
CA ALA A 101 -9.98 -11.73 15.11
C ALA A 101 -9.42 -11.98 13.71
N THR A 102 -10.28 -12.43 12.77
CA THR A 102 -9.89 -12.66 11.38
C THR A 102 -9.47 -11.36 10.69
N ALA A 103 -10.24 -10.28 10.83
CA ALA A 103 -9.92 -8.98 10.26
C ALA A 103 -8.58 -8.45 10.78
N ARG A 104 -8.34 -8.56 12.09
CA ARG A 104 -7.07 -8.17 12.72
C ARG A 104 -5.88 -8.98 12.20
N GLN A 105 -6.04 -10.28 12.03
CA GLN A 105 -4.99 -11.15 11.50
C GLN A 105 -4.64 -10.78 10.05
N VAL A 106 -5.65 -10.57 9.22
CA VAL A 106 -5.49 -10.18 7.81
C VAL A 106 -4.81 -8.80 7.71
N GLU A 107 -5.25 -7.84 8.51
CA GLU A 107 -4.65 -6.50 8.57
C GLU A 107 -3.18 -6.54 8.97
N HIS A 108 -2.84 -7.27 10.04
CA HIS A 108 -1.45 -7.40 10.46
C HIS A 108 -0.59 -8.03 9.36
N HIS A 109 -1.07 -9.09 8.73
CA HIS A 109 -0.35 -9.73 7.63
C HIS A 109 -0.14 -8.79 6.45
N PHE A 110 -1.18 -8.03 6.06
CA PHE A 110 -1.09 -7.03 5.01
C PHE A 110 -0.05 -5.95 5.34
N ILE A 111 -0.13 -5.35 6.53
CA ILE A 111 0.79 -4.29 6.95
C ILE A 111 2.22 -4.82 7.06
N ASP A 112 2.45 -6.00 7.61
CA ASP A 112 3.79 -6.57 7.76
C ASP A 112 4.42 -6.93 6.41
N THR A 113 3.63 -7.45 5.47
CA THR A 113 4.07 -7.73 4.10
C THR A 113 4.51 -6.45 3.38
N ASN A 114 3.70 -5.40 3.44
CA ASN A 114 4.02 -4.12 2.82
C ASN A 114 5.16 -3.40 3.54
N ALA A 115 5.27 -3.51 4.87
CA ALA A 115 6.40 -2.95 5.61
C ALA A 115 7.73 -3.60 5.18
N GLY A 116 7.76 -4.93 5.01
CA GLY A 116 8.92 -5.63 4.48
C GLY A 116 9.31 -5.14 3.07
N PHE A 117 8.32 -4.91 2.22
CA PHE A 117 8.54 -4.33 0.89
C PHE A 117 9.15 -2.92 0.97
N TYR A 118 8.56 -2.00 1.75
CA TYR A 118 9.08 -0.63 1.89
C TYR A 118 10.49 -0.61 2.49
N GLN A 119 10.77 -1.46 3.47
CA GLN A 119 12.12 -1.59 4.04
C GLN A 119 13.15 -1.97 2.98
N GLY A 120 12.83 -2.95 2.13
CA GLY A 120 13.71 -3.39 1.05
C GLY A 120 13.87 -2.33 -0.05
N ALA A 121 12.77 -1.76 -0.51
CA ALA A 121 12.77 -0.78 -1.60
C ALA A 121 13.54 0.51 -1.22
N LEU A 122 13.31 1.05 -0.03
CA LEU A 122 14.05 2.23 0.44
C LEU A 122 15.53 1.92 0.65
N GLY A 123 15.87 0.73 1.15
CA GLY A 123 17.26 0.30 1.26
C GLY A 123 17.98 0.27 -0.10
N MET A 124 17.33 -0.23 -1.15
CA MET A 124 17.87 -0.21 -2.51
C MET A 124 18.05 1.20 -3.07
N LEU A 125 17.22 2.15 -2.64
CA LEU A 125 17.32 3.57 -3.00
C LEU A 125 18.38 4.33 -2.18
N GLY A 126 18.98 3.72 -1.14
CA GLY A 126 19.85 4.42 -0.21
C GLY A 126 19.12 5.42 0.67
N LEU A 127 17.85 5.18 0.94
CA LEU A 127 16.98 5.98 1.80
C LEU A 127 16.67 5.23 3.10
N ARG A 128 16.31 5.97 4.15
CA ARG A 128 15.90 5.41 5.44
C ARG A 128 14.67 6.14 5.99
N PHE A 129 14.05 5.56 6.99
CA PHE A 129 12.94 6.20 7.69
C PHE A 129 13.45 7.26 8.70
N ILE A 130 12.75 8.37 8.78
CA ILE A 130 12.97 9.44 9.77
C ILE A 130 12.34 8.99 11.09
N ALA A 131 13.11 8.95 12.18
CA ALA A 131 12.56 8.61 13.51
C ALA A 131 11.47 9.63 13.95
N PRO A 132 10.37 9.17 14.58
CA PRO A 132 10.09 7.81 15.04
C PRO A 132 9.40 6.91 14.01
N ALA A 133 9.30 7.31 12.73
CA ALA A 133 8.64 6.52 11.70
C ALA A 133 9.42 5.23 11.38
N THR A 134 8.68 4.22 10.97
CA THR A 134 9.18 2.90 10.61
C THR A 134 8.57 2.45 9.28
N ALA A 135 9.07 1.36 8.70
CA ALA A 135 8.45 0.73 7.53
C ALA A 135 6.96 0.44 7.76
N ARG A 136 6.60 0.04 8.99
CA ARG A 136 5.20 -0.21 9.37
C ARG A 136 4.37 1.09 9.37
N THR A 137 4.94 2.20 9.83
CA THR A 137 4.28 3.53 9.77
C THR A 137 3.93 3.90 8.33
N VAL A 138 4.87 3.74 7.41
CA VAL A 138 4.67 4.03 5.97
C VAL A 138 3.66 3.07 5.36
N ALA A 139 3.72 1.77 5.69
CA ALA A 139 2.75 0.79 5.20
C ALA A 139 1.31 1.15 5.63
N VAL A 140 1.11 1.57 6.88
CA VAL A 140 -0.20 2.04 7.36
C VAL A 140 -0.63 3.31 6.64
N ALA A 141 0.24 4.31 6.52
CA ALA A 141 -0.10 5.58 5.87
C ALA A 141 -0.49 5.40 4.41
N THR A 142 0.29 4.63 3.65
CA THR A 142 0.00 4.37 2.24
C THR A 142 -1.25 3.52 2.05
N HIS A 143 -1.50 2.56 2.95
CA HIS A 143 -2.73 1.78 2.95
C HIS A 143 -3.97 2.66 3.15
N ILE A 144 -3.93 3.57 4.13
CA ILE A 144 -5.02 4.53 4.37
C ILE A 144 -5.29 5.39 3.12
N VAL A 145 -4.23 5.87 2.44
CA VAL A 145 -4.37 6.64 1.21
C VAL A 145 -5.03 5.82 0.12
N VAL A 146 -4.51 4.65 -0.18
CA VAL A 146 -4.97 3.82 -1.31
C VAL A 146 -6.39 3.28 -1.06
N SER A 147 -6.66 2.74 0.13
CA SER A 147 -8.00 2.21 0.48
C SER A 147 -9.04 3.32 0.57
N GLY A 148 -8.70 4.45 1.19
CA GLY A 148 -9.58 5.60 1.25
C GLY A 148 -9.91 6.16 -0.13
N TYR A 149 -8.93 6.19 -1.04
CA TYR A 149 -9.14 6.62 -2.42
C TYR A 149 -9.99 5.60 -3.21
N ALA A 150 -9.71 4.30 -3.09
CA ALA A 150 -10.50 3.25 -3.72
C ALA A 150 -11.99 3.32 -3.30
N ASN A 151 -12.24 3.57 -2.02
CA ASN A 151 -13.61 3.76 -1.52
C ASN A 151 -14.31 4.99 -2.13
N ARG A 152 -13.58 6.08 -2.40
CA ARG A 152 -14.14 7.24 -3.10
C ARG A 152 -14.51 6.91 -4.54
N VAL A 153 -13.65 6.19 -5.26
CA VAL A 153 -13.93 5.75 -6.64
C VAL A 153 -15.14 4.83 -6.72
N ARG A 154 -15.38 3.99 -5.72
CA ARG A 154 -16.58 3.13 -5.67
C ARG A 154 -17.87 3.93 -5.50
N VAL A 155 -17.84 5.04 -4.77
CA VAL A 155 -18.99 5.94 -4.57
C VAL A 155 -19.18 6.87 -5.76
N ASP A 156 -18.09 7.40 -6.29
CA ASP A 156 -18.08 8.30 -7.44
C ASP A 156 -16.94 7.92 -8.40
N PRO A 157 -17.27 7.22 -9.51
CA PRO A 157 -16.27 6.79 -10.49
C PRO A 157 -15.49 7.93 -11.17
N SER A 158 -15.95 9.19 -11.07
CA SER A 158 -15.19 10.33 -11.63
C SER A 158 -13.83 10.54 -10.98
N PHE A 159 -13.62 9.99 -9.78
CA PHE A 159 -12.30 10.00 -9.13
C PHE A 159 -11.30 9.02 -9.75
N ALA A 160 -11.76 8.04 -10.55
CA ALA A 160 -10.89 6.94 -11.04
C ALA A 160 -9.71 7.41 -11.88
N ASP A 161 -9.87 8.53 -12.60
CA ASP A 161 -8.85 9.06 -13.52
C ASP A 161 -8.46 10.52 -13.16
N MET A 162 -8.62 10.90 -11.89
CA MET A 162 -8.18 12.22 -11.44
C MET A 162 -6.65 12.35 -11.50
N GLU A 163 -6.20 13.46 -12.08
CA GLU A 163 -4.79 13.77 -12.26
C GLU A 163 -4.43 15.14 -11.70
N VAL A 164 -3.16 15.29 -11.37
CA VAL A 164 -2.52 16.55 -10.96
C VAL A 164 -1.22 16.74 -11.73
N ASP A 165 -0.77 17.98 -11.85
CA ASP A 165 0.55 18.28 -12.38
C ASP A 165 1.59 18.14 -11.26
N GLY A 166 2.69 17.46 -11.55
CA GLY A 166 3.77 17.23 -10.62
C GLY A 166 5.11 17.05 -11.33
N PRO A 167 6.23 16.99 -10.60
CA PRO A 167 7.55 16.86 -11.20
C PRO A 167 7.77 15.48 -11.81
N ALA A 168 8.36 15.46 -13.01
CA ALA A 168 8.93 14.28 -13.63
C ALA A 168 10.31 13.95 -13.03
N LEU A 169 10.94 12.87 -13.53
CA LEU A 169 12.28 12.44 -13.11
C LEU A 169 13.34 13.53 -13.33
N ASP A 170 13.30 14.18 -14.48
CA ASP A 170 14.23 15.26 -14.90
C ASP A 170 13.89 16.65 -14.32
N GLY A 171 12.87 16.73 -13.47
CA GLY A 171 12.39 17.97 -12.87
C GLY A 171 11.41 18.77 -13.73
N SER A 172 11.14 18.36 -14.96
CA SER A 172 10.04 18.92 -15.77
C SER A 172 8.68 18.59 -15.17
N THR A 173 7.60 19.18 -15.69
CA THR A 173 6.24 18.89 -15.25
C THR A 173 5.65 17.71 -16.03
N THR A 174 5.01 16.79 -15.32
CA THR A 174 4.27 15.66 -15.90
C THR A 174 2.94 15.44 -15.18
N ARG A 175 2.06 14.66 -15.81
CA ARG A 175 0.79 14.27 -15.19
C ARG A 175 1.00 13.11 -14.23
N TRP A 176 0.36 13.20 -13.07
CA TRP A 176 0.31 12.19 -12.05
C TRP A 176 -1.14 11.78 -11.79
N HIS A 177 -1.39 10.51 -11.70
CA HIS A 177 -2.64 10.06 -11.10
C HIS A 177 -2.70 10.52 -9.64
N LEU A 178 -3.85 11.04 -9.20
CA LEU A 178 -3.96 11.64 -7.86
C LEU A 178 -3.58 10.68 -6.74
N VAL A 179 -3.95 9.39 -6.83
CA VAL A 179 -3.57 8.40 -5.81
C VAL A 179 -2.04 8.21 -5.73
N ALA A 180 -1.34 8.24 -6.87
CA ALA A 180 0.12 8.13 -6.89
C ALA A 180 0.78 9.35 -6.26
N TRP A 181 0.25 10.55 -6.53
CA TRP A 181 0.69 11.78 -5.90
C TRP A 181 0.55 11.76 -4.39
N LEU A 182 -0.64 11.38 -3.90
CA LEU A 182 -0.90 11.27 -2.45
C LEU A 182 -0.04 10.19 -1.79
N THR A 183 0.13 9.04 -2.44
CA THR A 183 0.99 7.95 -1.95
C THR A 183 2.45 8.39 -1.85
N TYR A 184 2.97 9.10 -2.88
CA TYR A 184 4.32 9.66 -2.85
C TYR A 184 4.51 10.57 -1.63
N HIS A 185 3.60 11.52 -1.39
CA HIS A 185 3.70 12.43 -0.26
C HIS A 185 3.58 11.71 1.09
N ALA A 186 2.76 10.66 1.17
CA ALA A 186 2.68 9.82 2.37
C ALA A 186 3.98 9.06 2.65
N ILE A 187 4.76 8.69 1.62
CA ILE A 187 6.08 8.08 1.80
C ILE A 187 7.13 9.15 2.09
N ALA A 188 7.19 10.21 1.26
CA ALA A 188 8.23 11.24 1.32
C ALA A 188 8.27 11.98 2.66
N ALA A 189 7.14 12.10 3.35
CA ALA A 189 7.06 12.71 4.67
C ALA A 189 7.81 11.94 5.77
N PHE A 190 8.16 10.67 5.53
CA PHE A 190 8.76 9.79 6.53
C PHE A 190 10.13 9.25 6.13
N VAL A 191 10.73 9.76 5.05
CA VAL A 191 12.01 9.24 4.55
C VAL A 191 13.03 10.35 4.34
N GLU A 192 14.29 9.99 4.57
CA GLU A 192 15.45 10.83 4.34
C GLU A 192 16.59 10.02 3.71
N ASP A 193 17.63 10.71 3.26
CA ASP A 193 18.85 10.07 2.77
C ASP A 193 19.54 9.27 3.89
N ALA A 194 19.96 8.04 3.59
CA ALA A 194 20.61 7.18 4.59
C ALA A 194 21.98 7.69 5.04
N SER A 195 22.65 8.57 4.26
CA SER A 195 23.89 9.22 4.62
C SER A 195 23.71 10.48 5.46
N ALA A 196 22.47 10.98 5.62
CA ALA A 196 22.21 12.14 6.47
C ALA A 196 22.63 11.84 7.94
N PRO A 197 23.22 12.79 8.66
CA PRO A 197 23.55 12.59 10.06
C PRO A 197 22.27 12.31 10.86
N VAL A 198 22.34 11.31 11.75
CA VAL A 198 21.22 11.05 12.67
C VAL A 198 21.11 12.23 13.62
N ALA A 199 19.94 12.86 13.72
CA ALA A 199 19.71 13.90 14.71
C ALA A 199 20.02 13.28 16.09
N SER A 200 21.08 13.77 16.74
CA SER A 200 21.37 13.38 18.12
C SER A 200 20.28 13.99 18.99
N ASP A 201 19.57 13.15 19.75
CA ASP A 201 18.65 13.59 20.78
C ASP A 201 19.39 14.58 21.71
N ALA A 202 18.96 15.84 21.68
CA ALA A 202 19.45 16.87 22.56
C ALA A 202 18.55 16.98 23.80
#